data_552f0feefeaafe19017ac192787dd097
#
_entry.id   552f0feefeaafe19017ac192787dd097
#
_cell.length_a   1.000
_cell.length_b   1.000
_cell.length_c   1.000
_cell.angle_alpha   90.00
_cell.angle_beta   90.00
_cell.angle_gamma   90.00
#
_symmetry.space_group_name_H-M   'P 1'
#
loop_
_entity.id
_entity.type
_entity.pdbx_description
1 polymer ?
#
loop_
_entity_poly.entity_id
_entity_poly.type
_entity_poly.pdbx_seq_one_letter_code
_entity_poly.pdbx_strand_id
1 'polypeptide(L)'
;MSTSVIKTHSRKASLEAKQKVARRNMFLYGVLFAFALVAPLIFYPVFLMKVLCFALFAVAFNLLLGYVGLLSFGHAAFLATGGYTTGYLLTTYTGLGPASAILIATSAATLLGFLFGVVAIRRQGIYFAMITLALAQIVFFFFLQSPFTGGEDGMHGIPRGTLLGFINLHNNITMYYFVLAVFIFGFALVRRIVHSPYGHVLKAIKENEPRAVSLGYNVDRYKLVAFTISASLAGLAGSVKTIVFQLASLTDAHWHMSGEVILMTLVGGVGTLMGPLIGATFVISLEHQLSQSALGDWVDVILGVIFILCVLVFRAGFVGEFQKFYRKNFK
;
A
#
# COMPACT_ATOMS: atom_id res chain seq x y z
N MET A 1 50.52 -13.67 9.87
CA MET A 1 49.50 -14.68 10.25
C MET A 1 48.33 -14.11 11.09
N SER A 2 48.44 -12.91 11.64
CA SER A 2 47.46 -12.28 12.54
C SER A 2 46.24 -11.59 11.84
N THR A 3 46.39 -11.02 10.66
CA THR A 3 45.33 -10.22 9.99
C THR A 3 44.23 -11.07 9.35
N SER A 4 44.49 -12.29 8.95
CA SER A 4 43.50 -13.22 8.38
C SER A 4 42.53 -13.79 9.44
N VAL A 5 43.04 -14.06 10.64
CA VAL A 5 42.26 -14.59 11.77
C VAL A 5 41.29 -13.51 12.29
N ILE A 6 41.71 -12.24 12.38
CA ILE A 6 40.83 -11.12 12.80
C ILE A 6 39.73 -10.88 11.80
N LYS A 7 40.00 -10.94 10.49
CA LYS A 7 38.97 -10.80 9.43
C LYS A 7 37.94 -11.93 9.46
N THR A 8 38.33 -13.16 9.72
CA THR A 8 37.41 -14.30 9.82
C THR A 8 36.54 -14.25 11.07
N HIS A 9 37.05 -13.82 12.21
CA HIS A 9 36.26 -13.61 13.44
C HIS A 9 35.23 -12.48 13.28
N SER A 10 35.62 -11.34 12.71
CA SER A 10 34.71 -10.22 12.41
C SER A 10 33.60 -10.63 11.44
N ARG A 11 33.91 -11.45 10.42
CA ARG A 11 32.91 -11.94 9.44
C ARG A 11 31.95 -12.94 10.06
N LYS A 12 32.41 -13.85 10.95
CA LYS A 12 31.52 -14.77 11.69
C LYS A 12 30.59 -14.02 12.63
N ALA A 13 31.10 -13.08 13.43
CA ALA A 13 30.26 -12.24 14.31
C ALA A 13 29.21 -11.43 13.55
N SER A 14 29.55 -10.90 12.37
CA SER A 14 28.60 -10.19 11.53
C SER A 14 27.52 -11.11 10.93
N LEU A 15 27.86 -12.35 10.59
CA LEU A 15 26.90 -13.34 10.09
C LEU A 15 25.96 -13.82 11.21
N GLU A 16 26.45 -14.07 12.39
CA GLU A 16 25.65 -14.45 13.56
C GLU A 16 24.68 -13.32 13.97
N ALA A 17 25.15 -12.07 13.96
CA ALA A 17 24.29 -10.91 14.21
C ALA A 17 23.18 -10.78 13.14
N LYS A 18 23.50 -11.00 11.86
CA LYS A 18 22.50 -11.02 10.78
C LYS A 18 21.49 -12.14 10.93
N GLN A 19 21.95 -13.35 11.31
CA GLN A 19 21.07 -14.50 11.56
C GLN A 19 20.14 -14.27 12.76
N LYS A 20 20.65 -13.67 13.83
CA LYS A 20 19.85 -13.33 15.03
C LYS A 20 18.77 -12.31 14.72
N VAL A 21 19.09 -11.29 13.91
CA VAL A 21 18.10 -10.30 13.42
C VAL A 21 17.07 -10.96 12.49
N ALA A 22 17.50 -11.82 11.58
CA ALA A 22 16.59 -12.53 10.67
C ALA A 22 15.64 -13.47 11.44
N ARG A 23 16.13 -14.21 12.44
CA ARG A 23 15.33 -15.09 13.31
C ARG A 23 14.29 -14.29 14.12
N ARG A 24 14.70 -13.16 14.69
CA ARG A 24 13.80 -12.27 15.42
C ARG A 24 12.71 -11.68 14.53
N ASN A 25 13.06 -11.25 13.33
CA ASN A 25 12.08 -10.73 12.37
C ASN A 25 11.11 -11.84 11.93
N MET A 26 11.59 -13.06 11.72
CA MET A 26 10.74 -14.20 11.39
C MET A 26 9.76 -14.54 12.52
N PHE A 27 10.22 -14.49 13.78
CA PHE A 27 9.35 -14.67 14.95
C PHE A 27 8.30 -13.57 15.05
N LEU A 28 8.67 -12.29 14.86
CA LEU A 28 7.73 -11.17 14.83
C LEU A 28 6.66 -11.32 13.75
N TYR A 29 7.05 -11.72 12.54
CA TYR A 29 6.10 -11.99 11.46
C TYR A 29 5.18 -13.15 11.79
N GLY A 30 5.71 -14.21 12.43
CA GLY A 30 4.90 -15.35 12.89
C GLY A 30 3.86 -14.95 13.95
N VAL A 31 4.24 -14.14 14.92
CA VAL A 31 3.33 -13.63 15.96
C VAL A 31 2.25 -12.72 15.35
N LEU A 32 2.62 -11.81 14.44
CA LEU A 32 1.65 -10.95 13.74
C LEU A 32 0.68 -11.76 12.88
N PHE A 33 1.17 -12.79 12.21
CA PHE A 33 0.32 -13.69 11.44
C PHE A 33 -0.64 -14.49 12.32
N ALA A 34 -0.16 -15.06 13.43
CA ALA A 34 -1.00 -15.75 14.38
C ALA A 34 -2.05 -14.82 15.00
N PHE A 35 -1.67 -13.59 15.35
CA PHE A 35 -2.61 -12.57 15.80
C PHE A 35 -3.66 -12.26 14.73
N ALA A 36 -3.26 -12.06 13.46
CA ALA A 36 -4.20 -11.80 12.37
C ALA A 36 -5.18 -12.97 12.13
N LEU A 37 -4.79 -14.21 12.38
CA LEU A 37 -5.69 -15.37 12.28
C LEU A 37 -6.76 -15.39 13.37
N VAL A 38 -6.44 -14.93 14.58
CA VAL A 38 -7.35 -14.91 15.74
C VAL A 38 -8.14 -13.61 15.81
N ALA A 39 -7.66 -12.53 15.21
CA ALA A 39 -8.24 -11.19 15.27
C ALA A 39 -9.76 -11.12 14.96
N PRO A 40 -10.32 -11.83 13.95
CA PRO A 40 -11.75 -11.74 13.63
C PRO A 40 -12.67 -12.33 14.73
N LEU A 41 -12.11 -13.05 15.71
CA LEU A 41 -12.87 -13.55 16.86
C LEU A 41 -12.98 -12.51 17.98
N ILE A 42 -12.07 -11.53 18.02
CA ILE A 42 -11.98 -10.49 19.06
C ILE A 42 -12.53 -9.16 18.55
N PHE A 43 -12.23 -8.80 17.31
CA PHE A 43 -12.59 -7.53 16.71
C PHE A 43 -13.62 -7.71 15.59
N TYR A 44 -14.37 -6.63 15.31
CA TYR A 44 -15.37 -6.61 14.26
C TYR A 44 -14.72 -6.88 12.87
N PRO A 45 -15.12 -7.95 12.16
CA PRO A 45 -14.41 -8.39 10.95
C PRO A 45 -14.37 -7.33 9.85
N VAL A 46 -15.42 -6.52 9.67
CA VAL A 46 -15.48 -5.51 8.60
C VAL A 46 -14.46 -4.40 8.85
N PHE A 47 -14.25 -4.01 10.12
CA PHE A 47 -13.22 -3.05 10.48
C PHE A 47 -11.81 -3.58 10.16
N LEU A 48 -11.53 -4.84 10.52
CA LEU A 48 -10.24 -5.46 10.19
C LEU A 48 -10.00 -5.55 8.68
N MET A 49 -11.05 -5.85 7.90
CA MET A 49 -10.97 -5.85 6.44
C MET A 49 -10.67 -4.44 5.90
N LYS A 50 -11.26 -3.37 6.46
CA LYS A 50 -10.92 -1.97 6.12
C LYS A 50 -9.42 -1.74 6.32
N VAL A 51 -8.92 -2.05 7.51
CA VAL A 51 -7.50 -1.90 7.85
C VAL A 51 -6.59 -2.66 6.87
N LEU A 52 -6.90 -3.91 6.53
CA LEU A 52 -6.08 -4.72 5.61
C LEU A 52 -6.07 -4.16 4.18
N CYS A 53 -7.20 -3.68 3.67
CA CYS A 53 -7.28 -3.06 2.34
C CYS A 53 -6.42 -1.79 2.27
N PHE A 54 -6.56 -0.90 3.25
CA PHE A 54 -5.76 0.33 3.31
C PHE A 54 -4.29 0.06 3.63
N ALA A 55 -3.98 -0.97 4.42
CA ALA A 55 -2.61 -1.40 4.65
C ALA A 55 -1.95 -1.90 3.35
N LEU A 56 -2.68 -2.66 2.52
CA LEU A 56 -2.19 -3.08 1.21
C LEU A 56 -1.94 -1.86 0.29
N PHE A 57 -2.86 -0.90 0.29
CA PHE A 57 -2.73 0.35 -0.44
C PHE A 57 -1.50 1.17 0.03
N ALA A 58 -1.30 1.28 1.35
CA ALA A 58 -0.15 1.96 1.92
C ALA A 58 1.18 1.23 1.65
N VAL A 59 1.19 -0.12 1.65
CA VAL A 59 2.36 -0.93 1.27
C VAL A 59 2.70 -0.74 -0.21
N ALA A 60 1.69 -0.67 -1.08
CA ALA A 60 1.86 -0.38 -2.50
C ALA A 60 2.48 1.01 -2.71
N PHE A 61 1.97 2.03 -2.03
CA PHE A 61 2.49 3.39 -2.07
C PHE A 61 3.92 3.49 -1.52
N ASN A 62 4.21 2.80 -0.41
CA ASN A 62 5.54 2.78 0.19
C ASN A 62 6.60 2.14 -0.72
N LEU A 63 6.22 1.22 -1.62
CA LEU A 63 7.15 0.72 -2.64
C LEU A 63 7.69 1.87 -3.49
N LEU A 64 6.85 2.83 -3.84
CA LEU A 64 7.25 3.98 -4.66
C LEU A 64 7.94 5.06 -3.82
N LEU A 65 7.29 5.57 -2.77
CA LEU A 65 7.85 6.63 -1.93
C LEU A 65 9.05 6.13 -1.11
N GLY A 66 8.91 4.96 -0.51
CA GLY A 66 9.87 4.43 0.45
C GLY A 66 11.16 3.90 -0.18
N TYR A 67 11.08 3.28 -1.34
CA TYR A 67 12.22 2.60 -1.97
C TYR A 67 12.71 3.25 -3.26
N VAL A 68 11.86 3.97 -3.98
CA VAL A 68 12.25 4.71 -5.21
C VAL A 68 12.46 6.20 -4.93
N GLY A 69 11.74 6.76 -3.96
CA GLY A 69 11.80 8.18 -3.62
C GLY A 69 10.87 9.05 -4.45
N LEU A 70 9.86 8.46 -5.11
CA LEU A 70 8.88 9.18 -5.91
C LEU A 70 7.60 9.43 -5.12
N LEU A 71 7.23 10.69 -4.90
CA LEU A 71 5.98 11.10 -4.27
C LEU A 71 4.89 11.25 -5.34
N SER A 72 3.91 10.36 -5.37
CA SER A 72 2.82 10.37 -6.35
C SER A 72 1.48 10.71 -5.69
N PHE A 73 0.79 11.71 -6.19
CA PHE A 73 -0.60 12.02 -5.86
C PHE A 73 -1.62 11.30 -6.77
N GLY A 74 -1.14 10.40 -7.63
CA GLY A 74 -1.96 9.63 -8.57
C GLY A 74 -2.49 8.29 -8.05
N HIS A 75 -2.12 7.87 -6.82
CA HIS A 75 -2.44 6.52 -6.33
C HIS A 75 -3.94 6.29 -6.09
N ALA A 76 -4.70 7.33 -5.76
CA ALA A 76 -6.15 7.29 -5.69
C ALA A 76 -6.80 6.82 -7.00
N ALA A 77 -6.27 7.26 -8.15
CA ALA A 77 -6.78 6.84 -9.45
C ALA A 77 -6.66 5.32 -9.67
N PHE A 78 -5.58 4.69 -9.20
CA PHE A 78 -5.39 3.24 -9.33
C PHE A 78 -6.30 2.46 -8.39
N LEU A 79 -6.46 2.94 -7.15
CA LEU A 79 -7.40 2.39 -6.18
C LEU A 79 -8.83 2.42 -6.74
N ALA A 80 -9.26 3.58 -7.21
CA ALA A 80 -10.60 3.78 -7.78
C ALA A 80 -10.81 2.96 -9.06
N THR A 81 -9.82 2.92 -9.98
CA THR A 81 -9.92 2.11 -11.20
C THR A 81 -10.11 0.63 -10.86
N GLY A 82 -9.35 0.11 -9.87
CA GLY A 82 -9.56 -1.25 -9.37
C GLY A 82 -10.97 -1.44 -8.82
N GLY A 83 -11.43 -0.52 -7.98
CA GLY A 83 -12.76 -0.57 -7.37
C GLY A 83 -13.91 -0.50 -8.37
N TYR A 84 -13.94 0.54 -9.20
CA TYR A 84 -15.01 0.75 -10.19
C TYR A 84 -15.05 -0.35 -11.25
N THR A 85 -13.89 -0.80 -11.75
CA THR A 85 -13.85 -1.91 -12.71
C THR A 85 -14.40 -3.20 -12.09
N THR A 86 -14.03 -3.50 -10.84
CA THR A 86 -14.57 -4.67 -10.12
C THR A 86 -16.07 -4.53 -9.91
N GLY A 87 -16.54 -3.36 -9.46
CA GLY A 87 -17.96 -3.08 -9.26
C GLY A 87 -18.76 -3.25 -10.55
N TYR A 88 -18.30 -2.65 -11.64
CA TYR A 88 -18.96 -2.74 -12.95
C TYR A 88 -19.02 -4.19 -13.47
N LEU A 89 -17.92 -4.96 -13.37
CA LEU A 89 -17.91 -6.33 -13.82
C LEU A 89 -18.86 -7.23 -13.04
N LEU A 90 -18.92 -7.07 -11.71
CA LEU A 90 -19.78 -7.90 -10.86
C LEU A 90 -21.26 -7.52 -10.93
N THR A 91 -21.60 -6.28 -11.26
CA THR A 91 -23.00 -5.83 -11.42
C THR A 91 -23.54 -6.13 -12.82
N THR A 92 -22.71 -5.99 -13.85
CA THR A 92 -23.14 -6.12 -15.25
C THR A 92 -23.10 -7.57 -15.72
N TYR A 93 -22.07 -8.34 -15.32
CA TYR A 93 -21.87 -9.72 -15.80
C TYR A 93 -22.11 -10.73 -14.67
N THR A 94 -23.35 -11.22 -14.57
CA THR A 94 -23.78 -12.16 -13.53
C THR A 94 -23.05 -13.51 -13.52
N GLY A 95 -22.32 -13.84 -14.59
CA GLY A 95 -21.51 -15.08 -14.70
C GLY A 95 -20.05 -14.92 -14.25
N LEU A 96 -19.58 -13.69 -13.98
CA LEU A 96 -18.20 -13.46 -13.55
C LEU A 96 -18.07 -13.62 -12.03
N GLY A 97 -17.18 -14.52 -11.64
CA GLY A 97 -16.81 -14.66 -10.21
C GLY A 97 -15.93 -13.52 -9.71
N PRO A 98 -15.89 -13.28 -8.37
CA PRO A 98 -15.06 -12.24 -7.77
C PRO A 98 -13.57 -12.34 -8.13
N ALA A 99 -13.03 -13.54 -8.25
CA ALA A 99 -11.64 -13.76 -8.61
C ALA A 99 -11.28 -13.21 -10.00
N SER A 100 -12.10 -13.51 -11.00
CA SER A 100 -11.91 -13.00 -12.37
C SER A 100 -12.11 -11.48 -12.44
N ALA A 101 -13.10 -10.94 -11.73
CA ALA A 101 -13.32 -9.49 -11.67
C ALA A 101 -12.10 -8.77 -11.06
N ILE A 102 -11.54 -9.28 -9.95
CA ILE A 102 -10.33 -8.73 -9.33
C ILE A 102 -9.13 -8.79 -10.29
N LEU A 103 -8.93 -9.89 -11.00
CA LEU A 103 -7.81 -10.03 -11.94
C LEU A 103 -7.92 -9.03 -13.11
N ILE A 104 -9.10 -8.88 -13.69
CA ILE A 104 -9.35 -7.93 -14.78
C ILE A 104 -9.16 -6.49 -14.27
N ALA A 105 -9.73 -6.15 -13.12
CA ALA A 105 -9.62 -4.83 -12.52
C ALA A 105 -8.18 -4.47 -12.12
N THR A 106 -7.46 -5.43 -11.56
CA THR A 106 -6.02 -5.25 -11.25
C THR A 106 -5.21 -5.04 -12.53
N SER A 107 -5.54 -5.76 -13.61
CA SER A 107 -4.90 -5.58 -14.92
C SER A 107 -5.20 -4.21 -15.51
N ALA A 108 -6.44 -3.72 -15.39
CA ALA A 108 -6.83 -2.37 -15.82
C ALA A 108 -6.06 -1.28 -15.05
N ALA A 109 -5.95 -1.40 -13.72
CA ALA A 109 -5.17 -0.50 -12.89
C ALA A 109 -3.67 -0.58 -13.21
N THR A 110 -3.14 -1.75 -13.55
CA THR A 110 -1.76 -1.95 -13.98
C THR A 110 -1.48 -1.24 -15.30
N LEU A 111 -2.38 -1.38 -16.27
CA LEU A 111 -2.27 -0.70 -17.56
C LEU A 111 -2.33 0.82 -17.40
N LEU A 112 -3.27 1.32 -16.60
CA LEU A 112 -3.36 2.75 -16.29
C LEU A 112 -2.08 3.23 -15.59
N GLY A 113 -1.55 2.48 -14.65
CA GLY A 113 -0.30 2.78 -13.97
C GLY A 113 0.90 2.80 -14.92
N PHE A 114 0.96 1.88 -15.89
CA PHE A 114 1.98 1.90 -16.94
C PHE A 114 1.88 3.17 -17.79
N LEU A 115 0.69 3.54 -18.24
CA LEU A 115 0.45 4.75 -19.04
C LEU A 115 0.83 6.03 -18.26
N PHE A 116 0.42 6.14 -17.03
CA PHE A 116 0.80 7.26 -16.14
C PHE A 116 2.31 7.30 -15.92
N GLY A 117 2.93 6.14 -15.70
CA GLY A 117 4.37 6.03 -15.51
C GLY A 117 5.18 6.51 -16.71
N VAL A 118 4.77 6.14 -17.93
CA VAL A 118 5.44 6.57 -19.17
C VAL A 118 5.44 8.10 -19.31
N VAL A 119 4.36 8.75 -18.88
CA VAL A 119 4.24 10.22 -18.94
C VAL A 119 4.98 10.89 -17.78
N ALA A 120 4.76 10.42 -16.55
CA ALA A 120 5.17 11.12 -15.33
C ALA A 120 6.67 10.93 -15.01
N ILE A 121 7.26 9.76 -15.28
CA ILE A 121 8.64 9.43 -14.83
C ILE A 121 9.71 10.27 -15.51
N ARG A 122 9.41 10.87 -16.66
CA ARG A 122 10.31 11.81 -17.34
C ARG A 122 10.61 13.08 -16.53
N ARG A 123 9.84 13.33 -15.46
CA ARG A 123 10.02 14.46 -14.58
C ARG A 123 10.32 14.00 -13.16
N GLN A 124 10.98 14.85 -12.37
CA GLN A 124 11.43 14.51 -11.02
C GLN A 124 10.87 15.50 -9.99
N GLY A 125 10.91 15.10 -8.73
CA GLY A 125 10.53 15.96 -7.61
C GLY A 125 9.08 16.43 -7.69
N ILE A 126 8.87 17.73 -7.49
CA ILE A 126 7.53 18.33 -7.45
C ILE A 126 6.78 18.22 -8.78
N TYR A 127 7.48 18.28 -9.91
CA TYR A 127 6.87 18.15 -11.23
C TYR A 127 6.25 16.76 -11.46
N PHE A 128 6.90 15.71 -10.97
CA PHE A 128 6.34 14.35 -10.98
C PHE A 128 5.05 14.28 -10.16
N ALA A 129 5.05 14.86 -8.95
CA ALA A 129 3.88 14.91 -8.08
C ALA A 129 2.71 15.65 -8.72
N MET A 130 2.96 16.81 -9.35
CA MET A 130 1.94 17.61 -10.05
C MET A 130 1.36 16.88 -11.28
N ILE A 131 2.19 16.22 -12.09
CA ILE A 131 1.71 15.45 -13.24
C ILE A 131 0.85 14.29 -12.78
N THR A 132 1.27 13.54 -11.76
CA THR A 132 0.46 12.43 -11.24
C THR A 132 -0.85 12.90 -10.62
N LEU A 133 -0.88 14.08 -9.99
CA LEU A 133 -2.10 14.71 -9.51
C LEU A 133 -3.05 15.08 -10.68
N ALA A 134 -2.52 15.73 -11.71
CA ALA A 134 -3.32 16.11 -12.89
C ALA A 134 -3.92 14.89 -13.59
N LEU A 135 -3.13 13.82 -13.76
CA LEU A 135 -3.61 12.56 -14.34
C LEU A 135 -4.67 11.88 -13.46
N ALA A 136 -4.54 11.96 -12.12
CA ALA A 136 -5.57 11.45 -11.21
C ALA A 136 -6.86 12.23 -11.32
N GLN A 137 -6.83 13.55 -11.51
CA GLN A 137 -8.01 14.36 -11.71
C GLN A 137 -8.75 14.03 -13.02
N ILE A 138 -8.03 13.65 -14.08
CA ILE A 138 -8.66 13.16 -15.31
C ILE A 138 -9.49 11.91 -15.02
N VAL A 139 -8.93 10.95 -14.26
CA VAL A 139 -9.64 9.72 -13.88
C VAL A 139 -10.81 10.01 -12.97
N PHE A 140 -10.66 10.94 -12.01
CA PHE A 140 -11.74 11.39 -11.15
C PHE A 140 -12.93 11.94 -11.95
N PHE A 141 -12.68 12.89 -12.86
CA PHE A 141 -13.73 13.46 -13.70
C PHE A 141 -14.32 12.44 -14.68
N PHE A 142 -13.52 11.48 -15.15
CA PHE A 142 -14.02 10.38 -15.95
C PHE A 142 -15.05 9.55 -15.17
N PHE A 143 -14.78 9.18 -13.91
CA PHE A 143 -15.73 8.45 -13.08
C PHE A 143 -16.92 9.31 -12.67
N LEU A 144 -16.73 10.60 -12.43
CA LEU A 144 -17.81 11.53 -12.10
C LEU A 144 -18.83 11.68 -13.23
N GLN A 145 -18.36 11.77 -14.47
CA GLN A 145 -19.21 12.03 -15.63
C GLN A 145 -19.75 10.77 -16.33
N SER A 146 -19.18 9.61 -16.02
CA SER A 146 -19.57 8.37 -16.68
C SER A 146 -20.90 7.83 -16.12
N PRO A 147 -21.94 7.61 -16.94
CA PRO A 147 -23.24 7.13 -16.44
C PRO A 147 -23.16 5.74 -15.78
N PHE A 148 -22.23 4.89 -16.21
CA PHE A 148 -22.12 3.52 -15.71
C PHE A 148 -21.43 3.42 -14.32
N THR A 149 -20.86 4.51 -13.83
CA THR A 149 -20.21 4.57 -12.50
C THR A 149 -21.13 5.07 -11.40
N GLY A 150 -22.35 5.55 -11.75
CA GLY A 150 -23.28 6.16 -10.81
C GLY A 150 -22.95 7.61 -10.45
N GLY A 151 -21.94 8.23 -11.10
CA GLY A 151 -21.58 9.63 -10.89
C GLY A 151 -21.15 9.92 -9.45
N GLU A 152 -21.75 10.94 -8.83
CA GLU A 152 -21.44 11.34 -7.45
C GLU A 152 -21.80 10.28 -6.40
N ASP A 153 -22.89 9.55 -6.63
CA ASP A 153 -23.35 8.51 -5.70
C ASP A 153 -22.44 7.28 -5.69
N GLY A 154 -21.72 7.03 -6.81
CA GLY A 154 -20.92 5.84 -6.99
C GLY A 154 -21.75 4.57 -7.26
N MET A 155 -21.12 3.41 -7.21
CA MET A 155 -21.78 2.13 -7.46
C MET A 155 -22.09 1.42 -6.15
N HIS A 156 -23.37 1.15 -5.90
CA HIS A 156 -23.88 0.47 -4.72
C HIS A 156 -24.37 -0.95 -5.03
N GLY A 157 -24.50 -1.78 -3.97
CA GLY A 157 -25.11 -3.10 -4.08
C GLY A 157 -24.29 -4.12 -4.86
N ILE A 158 -22.97 -3.96 -4.88
CA ILE A 158 -22.05 -4.86 -5.57
C ILE A 158 -22.07 -6.24 -4.88
N PRO A 159 -22.41 -7.34 -5.60
CA PRO A 159 -22.50 -8.65 -5.00
C PRO A 159 -21.12 -9.18 -4.60
N ARG A 160 -21.02 -9.80 -3.42
CA ARG A 160 -19.78 -10.48 -2.99
C ARG A 160 -19.53 -11.79 -3.73
N GLY A 161 -20.58 -12.45 -4.19
CA GLY A 161 -20.50 -13.68 -4.96
C GLY A 161 -19.84 -14.87 -4.24
N THR A 162 -19.50 -15.90 -5.05
CA THR A 162 -18.76 -17.08 -4.59
C THR A 162 -17.39 -17.14 -5.28
N LEU A 163 -16.31 -17.29 -4.49
CA LEU A 163 -14.98 -17.44 -5.03
C LEU A 163 -14.82 -18.85 -5.61
N LEU A 164 -14.44 -18.95 -6.89
CA LEU A 164 -14.27 -20.23 -7.62
C LEU A 164 -15.47 -21.20 -7.53
N GLY A 165 -16.67 -20.70 -7.22
CA GLY A 165 -17.88 -21.52 -7.09
C GLY A 165 -18.04 -22.29 -5.78
N PHE A 166 -17.01 -22.34 -4.92
CA PHE A 166 -17.01 -23.16 -3.69
C PHE A 166 -17.01 -22.33 -2.41
N ILE A 167 -16.35 -21.18 -2.40
CA ILE A 167 -16.19 -20.37 -1.18
C ILE A 167 -17.18 -19.22 -1.21
N ASN A 168 -18.13 -19.23 -0.27
CA ASN A 168 -19.14 -18.18 -0.15
C ASN A 168 -18.57 -16.95 0.58
N LEU A 169 -18.46 -15.81 -0.11
CA LEU A 169 -17.95 -14.56 0.42
C LEU A 169 -19.01 -13.72 1.16
N HIS A 170 -20.27 -14.15 1.22
CA HIS A 170 -21.30 -13.46 2.00
C HIS A 170 -21.02 -13.50 3.51
N ASN A 171 -20.37 -14.57 3.99
CA ASN A 171 -19.95 -14.67 5.38
C ASN A 171 -18.75 -13.74 5.65
N ASN A 172 -18.88 -12.83 6.63
CA ASN A 172 -17.84 -11.87 6.98
C ASN A 172 -16.53 -12.53 7.43
N ILE A 173 -16.58 -13.69 8.07
CA ILE A 173 -15.37 -14.41 8.51
C ILE A 173 -14.64 -14.98 7.29
N THR A 174 -15.34 -15.60 6.36
CA THR A 174 -14.76 -16.12 5.12
C THR A 174 -14.18 -14.98 4.28
N MET A 175 -14.90 -13.87 4.16
CA MET A 175 -14.44 -12.68 3.47
C MET A 175 -13.17 -12.11 4.12
N TYR A 176 -13.10 -12.07 5.45
CA TYR A 176 -11.90 -11.62 6.16
C TYR A 176 -10.67 -12.47 5.82
N TYR A 177 -10.78 -13.79 5.84
CA TYR A 177 -9.66 -14.66 5.49
C TYR A 177 -9.24 -14.53 4.02
N PHE A 178 -10.18 -14.27 3.12
CA PHE A 178 -9.87 -13.93 1.74
C PHE A 178 -9.07 -12.64 1.63
N VAL A 179 -9.52 -11.56 2.28
CA VAL A 179 -8.80 -10.26 2.32
C VAL A 179 -7.42 -10.42 2.95
N LEU A 180 -7.31 -11.17 4.02
CA LEU A 180 -6.04 -11.49 4.68
C LEU A 180 -5.08 -12.22 3.73
N ALA A 181 -5.57 -13.20 2.97
CA ALA A 181 -4.76 -13.92 1.98
C ALA A 181 -4.24 -12.99 0.87
N VAL A 182 -5.10 -12.10 0.36
CA VAL A 182 -4.70 -11.08 -0.63
C VAL A 182 -3.68 -10.11 -0.06
N PHE A 183 -3.87 -9.65 1.17
CA PHE A 183 -2.90 -8.78 1.85
C PHE A 183 -1.54 -9.46 2.02
N ILE A 184 -1.52 -10.72 2.49
CA ILE A 184 -0.28 -11.49 2.66
C ILE A 184 0.42 -11.68 1.32
N PHE A 185 -0.32 -12.00 0.26
CA PHE A 185 0.24 -12.12 -1.09
C PHE A 185 0.90 -10.81 -1.54
N GLY A 186 0.20 -9.68 -1.46
CA GLY A 186 0.74 -8.37 -1.84
C GLY A 186 1.94 -7.95 -0.98
N PHE A 187 1.87 -8.16 0.33
CA PHE A 187 2.97 -7.89 1.24
C PHE A 187 4.21 -8.77 0.96
N ALA A 188 4.00 -10.07 0.71
CA ALA A 188 5.08 -11.00 0.37
C ALA A 188 5.74 -10.62 -0.96
N LEU A 189 4.95 -10.19 -1.94
CA LEU A 189 5.43 -9.72 -3.24
C LEU A 189 6.31 -8.48 -3.07
N VAL A 190 5.85 -7.46 -2.34
CA VAL A 190 6.66 -6.25 -2.05
C VAL A 190 7.93 -6.61 -1.27
N ARG A 191 7.83 -7.47 -0.25
CA ARG A 191 9.00 -7.95 0.50
C ARG A 191 10.01 -8.63 -0.41
N ARG A 192 9.56 -9.48 -1.33
CA ARG A 192 10.43 -10.17 -2.30
C ARG A 192 11.12 -9.17 -3.23
N ILE A 193 10.37 -8.18 -3.75
CA ILE A 193 10.90 -7.12 -4.61
C ILE A 193 11.99 -6.31 -3.88
N VAL A 194 11.70 -5.85 -2.68
CA VAL A 194 12.61 -4.99 -1.88
C VAL A 194 13.92 -5.68 -1.51
N HIS A 195 13.90 -7.02 -1.34
CA HIS A 195 15.10 -7.81 -1.02
C HIS A 195 15.77 -8.45 -2.26
N SER A 196 15.23 -8.23 -3.45
CA SER A 196 15.81 -8.68 -4.71
C SER A 196 16.94 -7.75 -5.18
N PRO A 197 17.78 -8.17 -6.14
CA PRO A 197 18.75 -7.28 -6.81
C PRO A 197 18.09 -6.01 -7.36
N TYR A 198 16.87 -6.14 -7.91
CA TYR A 198 16.07 -5.02 -8.39
C TYR A 198 15.80 -3.99 -7.27
N GLY A 199 15.39 -4.44 -6.08
CA GLY A 199 15.16 -3.57 -4.93
C GLY A 199 16.42 -2.86 -4.42
N HIS A 200 17.59 -3.48 -4.56
CA HIS A 200 18.86 -2.81 -4.24
C HIS A 200 19.18 -1.69 -5.22
N VAL A 201 18.90 -1.88 -6.52
CA VAL A 201 19.04 -0.82 -7.54
C VAL A 201 18.07 0.33 -7.27
N LEU A 202 16.81 0.06 -6.91
CA LEU A 202 15.85 1.11 -6.54
C LEU A 202 16.35 1.98 -5.38
N LYS A 203 16.91 1.36 -4.33
CA LYS A 203 17.49 2.10 -3.20
C LYS A 203 18.69 2.95 -3.63
N ALA A 204 19.56 2.43 -4.49
CA ALA A 204 20.68 3.19 -5.04
C ALA A 204 20.22 4.39 -5.86
N ILE A 205 19.15 4.24 -6.68
CA ILE A 205 18.51 5.33 -7.41
C ILE A 205 17.96 6.39 -6.45
N LYS A 206 17.27 5.98 -5.39
CA LYS A 206 16.74 6.90 -4.37
C LYS A 206 17.84 7.69 -3.66
N GLU A 207 18.98 7.05 -3.36
CA GLU A 207 20.10 7.69 -2.65
C GLU A 207 20.84 8.68 -3.54
N ASN A 208 21.14 8.31 -4.78
CA ASN A 208 21.85 9.17 -5.74
C ASN A 208 21.59 8.71 -7.18
N GLU A 209 20.62 9.35 -7.82
CA GLU A 209 20.22 9.02 -9.19
C GLU A 209 21.32 9.28 -10.23
N PRO A 210 22.05 10.42 -10.25
CA PRO A 210 23.15 10.65 -11.16
C PRO A 210 24.23 9.55 -11.08
N ARG A 211 24.51 9.07 -9.88
CA ARG A 211 25.47 7.96 -9.67
C ARG A 211 24.97 6.65 -10.24
N ALA A 212 23.68 6.34 -10.12
CA ALA A 212 23.09 5.15 -10.73
C ALA A 212 23.18 5.19 -12.26
N VAL A 213 22.92 6.36 -12.86
CA VAL A 213 23.10 6.59 -14.31
C VAL A 213 24.55 6.39 -14.73
N SER A 214 25.52 6.93 -13.98
CA SER A 214 26.95 6.78 -14.27
C SER A 214 27.44 5.33 -14.19
N LEU A 215 26.75 4.48 -13.40
CA LEU A 215 27.00 3.04 -13.32
C LEU A 215 26.32 2.24 -14.46
N GLY A 216 25.62 2.90 -15.39
CA GLY A 216 24.99 2.29 -16.56
C GLY A 216 23.57 1.77 -16.32
N TYR A 217 22.93 2.07 -15.20
CA TYR A 217 21.55 1.67 -14.97
C TYR A 217 20.57 2.55 -15.76
N ASN A 218 19.58 1.93 -16.40
CA ASN A 218 18.49 2.66 -17.03
C ASN A 218 17.44 3.03 -15.99
N VAL A 219 17.64 4.16 -15.31
CA VAL A 219 16.86 4.60 -14.16
C VAL A 219 15.36 4.72 -14.47
N ASP A 220 15.00 5.24 -15.65
CA ASP A 220 13.59 5.41 -16.04
C ASP A 220 12.85 4.07 -16.15
N ARG A 221 13.51 3.04 -16.69
CA ARG A 221 12.91 1.69 -16.74
C ARG A 221 12.70 1.11 -15.35
N TYR A 222 13.65 1.27 -14.44
CA TYR A 222 13.52 0.80 -13.06
C TYR A 222 12.39 1.53 -12.34
N LYS A 223 12.28 2.84 -12.49
CA LYS A 223 11.19 3.64 -11.93
C LYS A 223 9.84 3.23 -12.52
N LEU A 224 9.75 3.03 -13.84
CA LEU A 224 8.52 2.64 -14.54
C LEU A 224 7.99 1.31 -14.03
N VAL A 225 8.85 0.30 -13.93
CA VAL A 225 8.43 -1.02 -13.42
C VAL A 225 7.97 -0.92 -11.97
N ALA A 226 8.69 -0.17 -11.11
CA ALA A 226 8.28 0.03 -9.72
C ALA A 226 6.92 0.75 -9.61
N PHE A 227 6.71 1.78 -10.42
CA PHE A 227 5.45 2.53 -10.48
C PHE A 227 4.28 1.64 -10.93
N THR A 228 4.48 0.85 -11.99
CA THR A 228 3.48 -0.08 -12.52
C THR A 228 3.10 -1.15 -11.49
N ILE A 229 4.08 -1.73 -10.79
CA ILE A 229 3.82 -2.69 -9.71
C ILE A 229 3.06 -2.04 -8.55
N SER A 230 3.44 -0.81 -8.16
CA SER A 230 2.76 -0.05 -7.12
C SER A 230 1.30 0.22 -7.50
N ALA A 231 1.04 0.64 -8.74
CA ALA A 231 -0.31 0.86 -9.29
C ALA A 231 -1.14 -0.44 -9.32
N SER A 232 -0.53 -1.56 -9.70
CA SER A 232 -1.17 -2.88 -9.69
C SER A 232 -1.65 -3.27 -8.29
N LEU A 233 -0.80 -3.11 -7.28
CA LEU A 233 -1.16 -3.41 -5.89
C LEU A 233 -2.19 -2.44 -5.32
N ALA A 234 -2.15 -1.17 -5.71
CA ALA A 234 -3.17 -0.18 -5.35
C ALA A 234 -4.53 -0.54 -5.97
N GLY A 235 -4.55 -0.95 -7.24
CA GLY A 235 -5.75 -1.44 -7.91
C GLY A 235 -6.30 -2.73 -7.28
N LEU A 236 -5.42 -3.65 -6.89
CA LEU A 236 -5.80 -4.85 -6.15
C LEU A 236 -6.46 -4.50 -4.81
N ALA A 237 -5.90 -3.54 -4.06
CA ALA A 237 -6.48 -3.05 -2.81
C ALA A 237 -7.88 -2.44 -3.03
N GLY A 238 -8.05 -1.63 -4.09
CA GLY A 238 -9.33 -1.04 -4.47
C GLY A 238 -10.37 -2.09 -4.86
N SER A 239 -9.98 -3.07 -5.67
CA SER A 239 -10.85 -4.18 -6.08
C SER A 239 -11.39 -4.96 -4.88
N VAL A 240 -10.53 -5.31 -3.94
CA VAL A 240 -10.91 -6.04 -2.73
C VAL A 240 -11.77 -5.17 -1.81
N LYS A 241 -11.41 -3.88 -1.62
CA LYS A 241 -12.18 -2.91 -0.84
C LYS A 241 -13.62 -2.82 -1.34
N THR A 242 -13.82 -2.72 -2.65
CA THR A 242 -15.15 -2.63 -3.28
C THR A 242 -16.02 -3.85 -2.98
N ILE A 243 -15.47 -5.06 -3.00
CA ILE A 243 -16.21 -6.28 -2.65
C ILE A 243 -16.54 -6.33 -1.15
N VAL A 244 -15.61 -5.88 -0.28
CA VAL A 244 -15.82 -5.83 1.17
C VAL A 244 -16.99 -4.93 1.52
N PHE A 245 -16.98 -3.69 1.01
CA PHE A 245 -17.99 -2.67 1.33
C PHE A 245 -19.21 -2.72 0.41
N GLN A 246 -19.19 -3.52 -0.66
CA GLN A 246 -20.22 -3.60 -1.67
C GLN A 246 -20.52 -2.23 -2.31
N LEU A 247 -19.49 -1.38 -2.35
CA LEU A 247 -19.54 0.02 -2.74
C LEU A 247 -18.25 0.42 -3.45
N ALA A 248 -18.36 1.05 -4.62
CA ALA A 248 -17.28 1.81 -5.25
C ALA A 248 -17.63 3.30 -5.16
N SER A 249 -16.92 4.05 -4.31
CA SER A 249 -17.20 5.46 -4.03
C SER A 249 -16.33 6.39 -4.87
N LEU A 250 -16.90 7.53 -5.27
CA LEU A 250 -16.15 8.58 -5.95
C LEU A 250 -15.08 9.21 -5.05
N THR A 251 -15.25 9.17 -3.74
CA THR A 251 -14.25 9.64 -2.76
C THR A 251 -12.93 8.89 -2.88
N ASP A 252 -12.94 7.61 -3.30
CA ASP A 252 -11.74 6.79 -3.52
C ASP A 252 -10.91 7.30 -4.71
N ALA A 253 -11.52 7.97 -5.68
CA ALA A 253 -10.87 8.57 -6.83
C ALA A 253 -10.33 9.97 -6.55
N HIS A 254 -10.80 10.62 -5.47
CA HIS A 254 -10.43 11.97 -5.14
C HIS A 254 -8.96 12.04 -4.69
N TRP A 255 -8.24 13.12 -5.04
CA TRP A 255 -6.83 13.32 -4.69
C TRP A 255 -6.55 13.25 -3.18
N HIS A 256 -7.55 13.57 -2.35
CA HIS A 256 -7.47 13.48 -0.88
C HIS A 256 -7.11 12.06 -0.44
N MET A 257 -7.63 11.02 -1.07
CA MET A 257 -7.27 9.62 -0.82
C MET A 257 -5.78 9.35 -1.05
N SER A 258 -5.15 10.02 -2.04
CA SER A 258 -3.69 9.96 -2.20
C SER A 258 -2.95 10.65 -1.05
N GLY A 259 -3.49 11.75 -0.51
CA GLY A 259 -2.98 12.42 0.69
C GLY A 259 -3.06 11.53 1.93
N GLU A 260 -4.16 10.81 2.09
CA GLU A 260 -4.38 9.90 3.21
C GLU A 260 -3.39 8.72 3.21
N VAL A 261 -3.13 8.10 2.06
CA VAL A 261 -2.12 7.03 1.98
C VAL A 261 -0.69 7.54 2.21
N ILE A 262 -0.40 8.78 1.82
CA ILE A 262 0.86 9.44 2.16
C ILE A 262 0.98 9.55 3.68
N LEU A 263 -0.07 10.02 4.36
CA LEU A 263 -0.15 10.15 5.81
C LEU A 263 0.09 8.79 6.49
N MET A 264 -0.64 7.75 6.08
CA MET A 264 -0.47 6.39 6.60
C MET A 264 0.99 5.92 6.48
N THR A 265 1.62 6.17 5.33
CA THR A 265 2.99 5.74 5.06
C THR A 265 4.02 6.54 5.86
N LEU A 266 3.82 7.86 6.01
CA LEU A 266 4.71 8.74 6.78
C LEU A 266 4.63 8.45 8.27
N VAL A 267 3.42 8.36 8.82
CA VAL A 267 3.17 8.03 10.24
C VAL A 267 3.79 6.68 10.59
N GLY A 268 3.58 5.69 9.73
CA GLY A 268 4.12 4.35 9.95
C GLY A 268 5.64 4.27 9.83
N GLY A 269 6.22 5.02 8.90
CA GLY A 269 7.67 5.08 8.63
C GLY A 269 8.04 4.68 7.21
N VAL A 270 8.43 5.69 6.43
CA VAL A 270 8.80 5.55 5.01
C VAL A 270 10.00 4.63 4.84
N GLY A 271 9.93 3.74 3.86
CA GLY A 271 11.02 2.82 3.52
C GLY A 271 11.18 1.64 4.50
N THR A 272 10.26 1.48 5.45
CA THR A 272 10.18 0.27 6.27
C THR A 272 9.08 -0.65 5.75
N LEU A 273 9.23 -1.97 5.89
CA LEU A 273 8.22 -2.92 5.40
C LEU A 273 6.96 -2.96 6.27
N MET A 274 7.13 -2.79 7.59
CA MET A 274 6.02 -2.83 8.55
C MET A 274 5.39 -1.46 8.82
N GLY A 275 6.09 -0.38 8.47
CA GLY A 275 5.61 0.98 8.68
C GLY A 275 4.22 1.21 8.12
N PRO A 276 3.98 0.98 6.82
CA PRO A 276 2.67 1.22 6.21
C PRO A 276 1.53 0.44 6.86
N LEU A 277 1.77 -0.79 7.32
CA LEU A 277 0.79 -1.58 8.05
C LEU A 277 0.41 -0.92 9.38
N ILE A 278 1.41 -0.50 10.16
CA ILE A 278 1.19 0.16 11.45
C ILE A 278 0.55 1.54 11.24
N GLY A 279 1.00 2.29 10.24
CA GLY A 279 0.43 3.59 9.90
C GLY A 279 -1.02 3.50 9.44
N ALA A 280 -1.34 2.57 8.54
CA ALA A 280 -2.72 2.33 8.11
C ALA A 280 -3.62 1.89 9.28
N THR A 281 -3.14 0.98 10.13
CA THR A 281 -3.89 0.56 11.31
C THR A 281 -4.17 1.74 12.24
N PHE A 282 -3.17 2.59 12.48
CA PHE A 282 -3.31 3.77 13.35
C PHE A 282 -4.30 4.79 12.77
N VAL A 283 -4.13 5.17 11.50
CA VAL A 283 -4.98 6.19 10.85
C VAL A 283 -6.42 5.73 10.75
N ILE A 284 -6.66 4.50 10.26
CA ILE A 284 -8.02 3.94 10.14
C ILE A 284 -8.68 3.73 11.50
N SER A 285 -7.93 3.32 12.54
CA SER A 285 -8.48 3.19 13.89
C SER A 285 -8.87 4.55 14.47
N LEU A 286 -8.05 5.56 14.24
CA LEU A 286 -8.32 6.93 14.69
C LEU A 286 -9.54 7.51 13.98
N GLU A 287 -9.59 7.40 12.65
CA GLU A 287 -10.74 7.81 11.83
C GLU A 287 -12.04 7.15 12.33
N HIS A 288 -11.99 5.84 12.56
CA HIS A 288 -13.15 5.08 13.05
C HIS A 288 -13.64 5.55 14.42
N GLN A 289 -12.71 5.79 15.35
CA GLN A 289 -13.06 6.28 16.70
C GLN A 289 -13.60 7.71 16.68
N LEU A 290 -12.98 8.59 15.89
CA LEU A 290 -13.42 9.98 15.76
C LEU A 290 -14.78 10.09 15.09
N SER A 291 -15.01 9.34 14.01
CA SER A 291 -16.30 9.35 13.28
C SER A 291 -17.48 8.91 14.14
N GLN A 292 -17.25 8.12 15.19
CA GLN A 292 -18.30 7.69 16.14
C GLN A 292 -18.47 8.64 17.32
N SER A 293 -17.60 9.62 17.47
CA SER A 293 -17.65 10.61 18.55
C SER A 293 -18.30 11.91 18.10
N ALA A 294 -18.57 12.81 19.05
CA ALA A 294 -19.05 14.18 18.76
C ALA A 294 -18.07 15.01 17.92
N LEU A 295 -16.86 14.49 17.66
CA LEU A 295 -15.82 15.14 16.84
C LEU A 295 -15.81 14.65 15.40
N GLY A 296 -16.85 13.96 14.92
CA GLY A 296 -16.93 13.39 13.57
C GLY A 296 -16.68 14.42 12.46
N ASP A 297 -17.21 15.62 12.59
CA ASP A 297 -17.01 16.71 11.61
C ASP A 297 -15.58 17.27 11.58
N TRP A 298 -14.77 16.96 12.60
CA TRP A 298 -13.39 17.45 12.74
C TRP A 298 -12.34 16.39 12.40
N VAL A 299 -12.73 15.23 11.89
CA VAL A 299 -11.81 14.11 11.61
C VAL A 299 -10.66 14.54 10.72
N ASP A 300 -10.94 15.22 9.61
CA ASP A 300 -9.91 15.67 8.65
C ASP A 300 -8.95 16.70 9.26
N VAL A 301 -9.47 17.61 10.10
CA VAL A 301 -8.65 18.61 10.81
C VAL A 301 -7.72 17.92 11.80
N ILE A 302 -8.25 16.98 12.58
CA ILE A 302 -7.46 16.24 13.57
C ILE A 302 -6.40 15.38 12.88
N LEU A 303 -6.74 14.71 11.78
CA LEU A 303 -5.78 13.97 10.98
C LEU A 303 -4.69 14.87 10.42
N GLY A 304 -5.05 16.07 9.94
CA GLY A 304 -4.09 17.08 9.48
C GLY A 304 -3.12 17.55 10.58
N VAL A 305 -3.63 17.83 11.77
CA VAL A 305 -2.80 18.20 12.93
C VAL A 305 -1.86 17.04 13.32
N ILE A 306 -2.37 15.81 13.38
CA ILE A 306 -1.54 14.63 13.66
C ILE A 306 -0.46 14.46 12.61
N PHE A 307 -0.78 14.67 11.33
CA PHE A 307 0.20 14.64 10.25
C PHE A 307 1.33 15.64 10.48
N ILE A 308 1.01 16.91 10.79
CA ILE A 308 1.99 17.96 11.08
C ILE A 308 2.86 17.54 12.26
N LEU A 309 2.26 17.10 13.36
CA LEU A 309 2.99 16.64 14.54
C LEU A 309 3.90 15.44 14.23
N CYS A 310 3.41 14.46 13.48
CA CYS A 310 4.21 13.30 13.09
C CYS A 310 5.43 13.70 12.23
N VAL A 311 5.26 14.60 11.28
CA VAL A 311 6.37 15.06 10.42
C VAL A 311 7.40 15.86 11.22
N LEU A 312 6.96 16.68 12.18
CA LEU A 312 7.86 17.51 13.01
C LEU A 312 8.61 16.68 14.07
N VAL A 313 7.91 15.76 14.74
CA VAL A 313 8.45 14.99 15.87
C VAL A 313 9.12 13.68 15.42
N PHE A 314 8.48 12.94 14.52
CA PHE A 314 8.91 11.60 14.10
C PHE A 314 9.43 11.61 12.65
N ARG A 315 10.59 12.22 12.41
CA ARG A 315 11.20 12.30 11.06
C ARG A 315 11.38 10.94 10.36
N ALA A 316 11.43 9.82 11.10
CA ALA A 316 11.55 8.47 10.56
C ALA A 316 10.26 7.63 10.72
N GLY A 317 9.16 8.25 11.18
CA GLY A 317 7.90 7.58 11.53
C GLY A 317 8.00 6.67 12.77
N PHE A 318 6.88 6.13 13.24
CA PHE A 318 6.84 5.31 14.46
C PHE A 318 7.81 4.13 14.42
N VAL A 319 7.81 3.35 13.33
CA VAL A 319 8.67 2.17 13.21
C VAL A 319 10.15 2.56 13.08
N GLY A 320 10.45 3.64 12.37
CA GLY A 320 11.82 4.11 12.18
C GLY A 320 12.45 4.62 13.47
N GLU A 321 11.72 5.39 14.27
CA GLU A 321 12.19 5.88 15.57
C GLU A 321 12.34 4.74 16.59
N PHE A 322 11.40 3.80 16.63
CA PHE A 322 11.51 2.61 17.47
C PHE A 322 12.74 1.75 17.13
N GLN A 323 13.05 1.59 15.84
CA GLN A 323 14.25 0.89 15.40
C GLN A 323 15.53 1.64 15.79
N LYS A 324 15.57 2.97 15.70
CA LYS A 324 16.71 3.80 16.13
C LYS A 324 16.90 3.70 17.65
N PHE A 325 15.82 3.85 18.43
CA PHE A 325 15.85 3.74 19.89
C PHE A 325 16.39 2.38 20.34
N TYR A 326 15.91 1.30 19.73
CA TYR A 326 16.36 -0.05 20.02
C TYR A 326 17.85 -0.26 19.68
N ARG A 327 18.32 0.29 18.53
CA ARG A 327 19.73 0.22 18.13
C ARG A 327 20.66 1.01 19.05
N LYS A 328 20.16 2.07 19.69
CA LYS A 328 20.93 2.91 20.62
C LYS A 328 21.09 2.27 22.00
N ASN A 329 20.06 1.55 22.46
CA ASN A 329 20.05 0.98 23.84
C ASN A 329 20.54 -0.46 23.93
N PHE A 330 20.69 -1.17 22.80
CA PHE A 330 21.10 -2.58 22.77
C PHE A 330 22.35 -2.82 21.88
N LYS A 331 23.18 -1.80 21.70
CA LYS A 331 24.57 -1.89 21.28
C LYS A 331 25.45 -1.73 22.50
#